data_4b8ac8dfdacb6db0536de4bbe9486818
#
_entry.id   4b8ac8dfdacb6db0536de4bbe9486818
#
_cell.length_a   1.000
_cell.length_b   1.000
_cell.length_c   1.000
_cell.angle_alpha   90.00
_cell.angle_beta   90.00
_cell.angle_gamma   90.00
#
_symmetry.space_group_name_H-M   'P 1'
#
loop_
_entity.id
_entity.type
_entity.pdbx_description
1 polymer ?
#
loop_
_entity_poly.entity_id
_entity_poly.type
_entity_poly.pdbx_seq_one_letter_code
_entity_poly.pdbx_strand_id
1 'polypeptide(L)'
;VAAAQEDAADILELTDEIRVTISAMACILILNVKHNFYKNVETVIVYPTEVIPPQRRPGFFEVPLEPLDVPEPLSGEAFHQGPLILAWDAVLEAVDYPDSGYNVVYHEFAHKLDMQDGIADGTPPLAGRNKYLDWVKTFSDEYLKLLADVKKGRQTFLDPYGATDEAEFFAVATEHFFCQPVGMKNVMPELYRVLKDFYHQ
;
A
#
# COMPACT_ATOMS: atom_id res chain seq x y z
N VAL A 1 43.74 -6.67 -2.64
CA VAL A 1 42.48 -7.20 -3.18
C VAL A 1 41.71 -7.73 -1.98
N ALA A 2 40.86 -6.90 -1.39
CA ALA A 2 39.97 -7.31 -0.33
C ALA A 2 38.71 -7.89 -1.03
N ALA A 3 38.47 -9.18 -0.86
CA ALA A 3 37.20 -9.80 -1.23
C ALA A 3 36.12 -9.24 -0.29
N ALA A 4 35.16 -8.50 -0.83
CA ALA A 4 33.91 -8.26 -0.16
C ALA A 4 33.25 -9.64 0.01
N GLN A 5 33.00 -10.07 1.23
CA GLN A 5 32.04 -11.11 1.51
C GLN A 5 30.67 -10.53 1.12
N GLU A 6 30.16 -10.90 -0.04
CA GLU A 6 28.75 -10.86 -0.31
C GLU A 6 28.13 -11.91 0.63
N ASP A 7 27.42 -11.43 1.66
CA ASP A 7 26.49 -12.28 2.38
C ASP A 7 25.55 -12.86 1.32
N ALA A 8 25.53 -14.19 1.25
CA ALA A 8 24.63 -14.90 0.37
C ALA A 8 23.20 -14.55 0.84
N ALA A 9 22.57 -13.59 0.17
CA ALA A 9 21.14 -13.36 0.33
C ALA A 9 20.48 -14.70 0.00
N ASP A 10 19.70 -15.22 0.93
CA ASP A 10 18.94 -16.45 0.72
C ASP A 10 18.11 -16.27 -0.55
N ILE A 11 18.43 -17.06 -1.58
CA ILE A 11 17.72 -16.99 -2.85
C ILE A 11 16.34 -17.57 -2.62
N LEU A 12 15.32 -16.73 -2.64
CA LEU A 12 13.94 -17.16 -2.55
C LEU A 12 13.55 -17.89 -3.85
N GLU A 13 13.22 -19.18 -3.75
CA GLU A 13 12.64 -19.90 -4.86
C GLU A 13 11.17 -19.51 -5.02
N LEU A 14 10.79 -18.98 -6.18
CA LEU A 14 9.42 -18.60 -6.50
C LEU A 14 8.54 -19.84 -6.70
N THR A 15 7.97 -20.34 -5.62
CA THR A 15 7.05 -21.49 -5.60
C THR A 15 5.66 -21.11 -6.14
N ASP A 16 4.85 -22.09 -6.45
CA ASP A 16 3.44 -21.87 -6.81
C ASP A 16 2.63 -21.30 -5.64
N GLU A 17 3.00 -21.63 -4.40
CA GLU A 17 2.41 -21.05 -3.20
C GLU A 17 2.56 -19.51 -3.20
N ILE A 18 3.77 -19.00 -3.40
CA ILE A 18 4.06 -17.58 -3.47
C ILE A 18 3.21 -16.91 -4.56
N ARG A 19 3.23 -17.48 -5.76
CA ARG A 19 2.50 -16.95 -6.92
C ARG A 19 1.00 -16.90 -6.70
N VAL A 20 0.43 -18.01 -6.21
CA VAL A 20 -1.03 -18.13 -5.99
C VAL A 20 -1.47 -17.21 -4.86
N THR A 21 -0.74 -17.15 -3.74
CA THR A 21 -1.08 -16.31 -2.59
C THR A 21 -1.12 -14.84 -2.97
N ILE A 22 -0.05 -14.32 -3.58
CA ILE A 22 0.01 -12.90 -3.99
C ILE A 22 -1.06 -12.61 -5.05
N SER A 23 -1.20 -13.48 -6.07
CA SER A 23 -2.19 -13.25 -7.14
C SER A 23 -3.62 -13.31 -6.61
N ALA A 24 -3.94 -14.21 -5.69
CA ALA A 24 -5.27 -14.32 -5.10
C ALA A 24 -5.63 -13.02 -4.33
N MET A 25 -4.73 -12.54 -3.47
CA MET A 25 -4.94 -11.29 -2.74
C MET A 25 -5.09 -10.10 -3.69
N ALA A 26 -4.19 -9.93 -4.65
CA ALA A 26 -4.27 -8.86 -5.64
C ALA A 26 -5.60 -8.90 -6.43
N CYS A 27 -6.06 -10.08 -6.80
CA CYS A 27 -7.32 -10.26 -7.55
C CYS A 27 -8.56 -9.92 -6.72
N ILE A 28 -8.52 -10.06 -5.38
CA ILE A 28 -9.65 -9.69 -4.51
C ILE A 28 -10.03 -8.23 -4.70
N LEU A 29 -9.06 -7.32 -4.83
CA LEU A 29 -9.31 -5.89 -5.00
C LEU A 29 -10.04 -5.57 -6.31
N ILE A 30 -9.88 -6.38 -7.33
CA ILE A 30 -10.45 -6.12 -8.67
C ILE A 30 -11.62 -7.03 -9.04
N LEU A 31 -12.07 -7.92 -8.15
CA LEU A 31 -13.10 -8.92 -8.47
C LEU A 31 -14.36 -8.33 -9.12
N ASN A 32 -14.83 -7.19 -8.61
CA ASN A 32 -16.09 -6.56 -9.06
C ASN A 32 -15.87 -5.17 -9.68
N VAL A 33 -14.63 -4.69 -9.70
CA VAL A 33 -14.27 -3.40 -10.29
C VAL A 33 -14.05 -3.57 -11.79
N LYS A 34 -14.43 -2.57 -12.58
CA LYS A 34 -14.03 -2.54 -14.00
C LYS A 34 -12.51 -2.29 -14.07
N HIS A 35 -11.76 -3.29 -14.49
CA HIS A 35 -10.31 -3.28 -14.43
C HIS A 35 -9.65 -3.64 -15.76
N ASN A 36 -8.35 -3.40 -15.84
CA ASN A 36 -7.48 -3.77 -16.96
C ASN A 36 -6.45 -4.85 -16.60
N PHE A 37 -6.72 -5.65 -15.53
CA PHE A 37 -5.83 -6.68 -15.00
C PHE A 37 -4.44 -6.15 -14.60
N TYR A 38 -4.39 -4.99 -13.95
CA TYR A 38 -3.14 -4.37 -13.51
C TYR A 38 -2.09 -4.22 -14.65
N LYS A 39 -2.50 -3.69 -15.81
CA LYS A 39 -1.58 -3.48 -16.94
C LYS A 39 -0.38 -2.59 -16.61
N ASN A 40 -0.46 -1.81 -15.54
CA ASN A 40 0.62 -1.02 -14.99
C ASN A 40 1.58 -1.81 -14.07
N VAL A 41 1.34 -3.12 -13.89
CA VAL A 41 2.23 -4.03 -13.15
C VAL A 41 2.87 -5.00 -14.14
N GLU A 42 4.11 -4.73 -14.53
CA GLU A 42 4.86 -5.60 -15.44
C GLU A 42 5.60 -6.70 -14.70
N THR A 43 6.06 -6.41 -13.48
CA THR A 43 6.89 -7.32 -12.69
C THR A 43 6.56 -7.17 -11.22
N VAL A 44 6.47 -8.31 -10.53
CA VAL A 44 6.46 -8.38 -9.06
C VAL A 44 7.76 -9.03 -8.63
N ILE A 45 8.53 -8.34 -7.81
CA ILE A 45 9.77 -8.85 -7.22
C ILE A 45 9.46 -9.24 -5.79
N VAL A 46 9.81 -10.46 -5.42
CA VAL A 46 9.56 -10.99 -4.07
C VAL A 46 10.89 -11.26 -3.39
N TYR A 47 11.11 -10.62 -2.26
CA TYR A 47 12.25 -10.88 -1.37
C TYR A 47 11.85 -11.80 -0.23
N PRO A 48 12.78 -12.55 0.36
CA PRO A 48 12.48 -13.42 1.52
C PRO A 48 11.94 -12.63 2.72
N THR A 49 12.56 -11.48 2.99
CA THR A 49 12.28 -10.59 4.13
C THR A 49 12.30 -9.14 3.68
N GLU A 50 11.90 -8.24 4.56
CA GLU A 50 11.99 -6.80 4.33
C GLU A 50 13.38 -6.38 3.84
N VAL A 51 13.38 -5.47 2.86
CA VAL A 51 14.61 -4.97 2.24
C VAL A 51 14.86 -3.54 2.68
N ILE A 52 16.05 -3.27 3.17
CA ILE A 52 16.52 -1.89 3.36
C ILE A 52 17.05 -1.41 2.00
N PRO A 53 16.33 -0.48 1.32
CA PRO A 53 16.81 0.00 0.04
C PRO A 53 18.18 0.66 0.21
N PRO A 54 19.10 0.45 -0.75
CA PRO A 54 20.39 1.11 -0.70
C PRO A 54 20.18 2.63 -0.73
N GLN A 55 20.76 3.34 0.23
CA GLN A 55 20.70 4.80 0.27
C GLN A 55 21.17 5.36 -1.09
N ARG A 56 20.30 6.11 -1.75
CA ARG A 56 20.71 6.90 -2.90
C ARG A 56 21.79 7.91 -2.42
N ARG A 57 23.02 7.74 -2.85
CA ARG A 57 24.04 8.74 -2.58
C ARG A 57 23.62 10.05 -3.25
N PRO A 58 23.55 11.16 -2.50
CA PRO A 58 23.20 12.44 -3.09
C PRO A 58 24.19 12.73 -4.25
N GLY A 59 23.65 13.26 -5.35
CA GLY A 59 24.47 13.69 -6.47
C GLY A 59 25.45 14.80 -6.05
N PHE A 60 26.51 14.98 -6.82
CA PHE A 60 27.61 15.91 -6.48
C PHE A 60 27.16 17.36 -6.24
N PHE A 61 25.96 17.72 -6.67
CA PHE A 61 25.33 19.05 -6.53
C PHE A 61 24.08 19.05 -5.66
N GLU A 62 23.67 17.90 -5.09
CA GLU A 62 22.57 17.81 -4.15
C GLU A 62 23.09 18.08 -2.74
N VAL A 63 22.71 19.22 -2.17
CA VAL A 63 22.94 19.50 -0.74
C VAL A 63 21.81 18.81 0.01
N PRO A 64 22.09 17.87 0.94
CA PRO A 64 21.05 17.32 1.79
C PRO A 64 20.42 18.44 2.60
N LEU A 65 19.12 18.68 2.39
CA LEU A 65 18.36 19.71 3.12
C LEU A 65 17.92 19.25 4.52
N GLU A 66 17.99 17.96 4.78
CA GLU A 66 17.63 17.36 6.07
C GLU A 66 18.66 16.31 6.52
N PRO A 67 18.73 15.96 7.84
CA PRO A 67 19.53 14.86 8.32
C PRO A 67 19.14 13.59 7.54
N LEU A 68 20.13 12.82 7.10
CA LEU A 68 19.92 11.55 6.39
C LEU A 68 18.95 10.71 7.21
N ASP A 69 17.72 10.57 6.72
CA ASP A 69 16.75 9.66 7.28
C ASP A 69 17.35 8.25 7.28
N VAL A 70 17.25 7.58 8.40
CA VAL A 70 17.64 6.17 8.47
C VAL A 70 16.66 5.43 7.56
N PRO A 71 17.12 4.67 6.56
CA PRO A 71 16.21 3.93 5.69
C PRO A 71 15.36 3.00 6.55
N GLU A 72 14.05 3.15 6.46
CA GLU A 72 13.14 2.20 7.09
C GLU A 72 13.09 0.91 6.25
N PRO A 73 12.97 -0.27 6.89
CA PRO A 73 12.75 -1.51 6.18
C PRO A 73 11.46 -1.44 5.37
N LEU A 74 11.51 -1.82 4.09
CA LEU A 74 10.35 -1.86 3.21
C LEU A 74 9.76 -3.26 3.16
N SER A 75 8.52 -3.40 3.62
CA SER A 75 7.70 -4.60 3.45
C SER A 75 7.14 -4.71 2.03
N GLY A 76 6.97 -3.55 1.36
CA GLY A 76 6.52 -3.42 -0.02
C GLY A 76 6.88 -2.07 -0.61
N GLU A 77 6.82 -1.95 -1.93
CA GLU A 77 6.96 -0.69 -2.66
C GLU A 77 6.35 -0.80 -4.06
N ALA A 78 5.50 0.14 -4.42
CA ALA A 78 4.88 0.23 -5.73
C ALA A 78 5.36 1.46 -6.49
N PHE A 79 6.18 1.26 -7.52
CA PHE A 79 6.63 2.34 -8.40
C PHE A 79 5.60 2.65 -9.48
N HIS A 80 5.41 3.92 -9.82
CA HIS A 80 4.49 4.35 -10.89
C HIS A 80 4.76 3.63 -12.23
N GLN A 81 6.02 3.56 -12.66
CA GLN A 81 6.48 2.84 -13.85
C GLN A 81 7.65 1.91 -13.46
N GLY A 82 7.36 0.89 -12.67
CA GLY A 82 8.40 0.00 -12.18
C GLY A 82 7.82 -1.27 -11.58
N PRO A 83 8.69 -2.14 -11.07
CA PRO A 83 8.27 -3.34 -10.39
C PRO A 83 7.48 -3.01 -9.13
N LEU A 84 6.63 -3.93 -8.73
CA LEU A 84 6.07 -3.97 -7.40
C LEU A 84 6.96 -4.87 -6.56
N ILE A 85 7.40 -4.41 -5.40
CA ILE A 85 8.28 -5.14 -4.50
C ILE A 85 7.45 -5.64 -3.32
N LEU A 86 7.67 -6.89 -2.90
CA LEU A 86 7.02 -7.49 -1.73
C LEU A 86 8.03 -8.30 -0.92
N ALA A 87 7.92 -8.23 0.40
CA ALA A 87 8.60 -9.11 1.33
C ALA A 87 7.70 -10.33 1.60
N TRP A 88 8.22 -11.54 1.43
CA TRP A 88 7.43 -12.77 1.59
C TRP A 88 7.00 -13.01 3.03
N ASP A 89 7.83 -12.68 3.99
CA ASP A 89 7.49 -12.76 5.42
C ASP A 89 6.31 -11.85 5.79
N ALA A 90 6.24 -10.62 5.24
CA ALA A 90 5.11 -9.73 5.42
C ALA A 90 3.82 -10.25 4.73
N VAL A 91 3.95 -10.93 3.58
CA VAL A 91 2.82 -11.61 2.92
C VAL A 91 2.31 -12.75 3.79
N LEU A 92 3.21 -13.55 4.39
CA LEU A 92 2.83 -14.64 5.30
C LEU A 92 2.17 -14.10 6.56
N GLU A 93 2.65 -13.00 7.13
CA GLU A 93 2.01 -12.34 8.28
C GLU A 93 0.57 -11.95 7.97
N ALA A 94 0.32 -11.39 6.78
CA ALA A 94 -1.03 -11.05 6.35
C ALA A 94 -1.94 -12.30 6.15
N VAL A 95 -1.37 -13.44 5.78
CA VAL A 95 -2.11 -14.73 5.71
C VAL A 95 -2.45 -15.26 7.09
N ASP A 96 -1.48 -15.20 8.02
CA ASP A 96 -1.62 -15.75 9.37
C ASP A 96 -2.55 -14.88 10.25
N TYR A 97 -2.59 -13.58 10.00
CA TYR A 97 -3.39 -12.60 10.76
C TYR A 97 -4.34 -11.78 9.86
N PRO A 98 -5.31 -12.43 9.18
CA PRO A 98 -6.14 -11.77 8.17
C PRO A 98 -7.02 -10.63 8.72
N ASP A 99 -7.25 -10.60 10.02
CA ASP A 99 -8.06 -9.57 10.72
C ASP A 99 -7.20 -8.49 11.40
N SER A 100 -5.89 -8.45 11.15
CA SER A 100 -4.98 -7.46 11.78
C SER A 100 -5.26 -6.02 11.35
N GLY A 101 -5.78 -5.82 10.15
CA GLY A 101 -5.90 -4.51 9.50
C GLY A 101 -4.68 -4.17 8.62
N TYR A 102 -3.66 -5.04 8.60
CA TYR A 102 -2.47 -4.91 7.78
C TYR A 102 -2.43 -6.01 6.70
N ASN A 103 -2.13 -5.63 5.47
CA ASN A 103 -1.90 -6.56 4.37
C ASN A 103 -1.07 -5.89 3.27
N VAL A 104 0.21 -6.20 3.22
CA VAL A 104 1.16 -5.60 2.27
C VAL A 104 0.73 -5.77 0.81
N VAL A 105 0.09 -6.89 0.44
CA VAL A 105 -0.39 -7.10 -0.93
C VAL A 105 -1.54 -6.15 -1.26
N TYR A 106 -2.51 -6.00 -0.35
CA TYR A 106 -3.59 -5.03 -0.56
C TYR A 106 -3.05 -3.60 -0.63
N HIS A 107 -2.10 -3.26 0.22
CA HIS A 107 -1.44 -1.96 0.26
C HIS A 107 -0.82 -1.60 -1.10
N GLU A 108 0.11 -2.42 -1.55
CA GLU A 108 0.87 -2.16 -2.79
C GLU A 108 -0.01 -2.21 -4.05
N PHE A 109 -0.99 -3.11 -4.09
CA PHE A 109 -1.92 -3.16 -5.20
C PHE A 109 -2.98 -2.05 -5.16
N ALA A 110 -3.29 -1.47 -3.99
CA ALA A 110 -4.08 -0.24 -3.90
C ALA A 110 -3.35 0.94 -4.55
N HIS A 111 -2.05 1.12 -4.29
CA HIS A 111 -1.25 2.11 -5.02
C HIS A 111 -1.29 1.90 -6.53
N LYS A 112 -1.26 0.65 -7.01
CA LYS A 112 -1.40 0.37 -8.45
C LYS A 112 -2.79 0.72 -9.01
N LEU A 113 -3.84 0.67 -8.20
CA LEU A 113 -5.16 1.17 -8.59
C LEU A 113 -5.21 2.69 -8.62
N ASP A 114 -4.62 3.36 -7.63
CA ASP A 114 -4.50 4.81 -7.56
C ASP A 114 -3.75 5.37 -8.78
N MET A 115 -2.61 4.78 -9.09
CA MET A 115 -1.73 5.19 -10.19
C MET A 115 -2.26 4.90 -11.62
N GLN A 116 -3.47 4.41 -11.80
CA GLN A 116 -3.97 4.05 -13.14
C GLN A 116 -4.17 5.24 -14.08
N ASP A 117 -4.38 6.43 -13.56
CA ASP A 117 -4.46 7.68 -14.34
C ASP A 117 -3.11 8.43 -14.44
N GLY A 118 -2.09 7.92 -13.79
CA GLY A 118 -0.73 8.47 -13.82
C GLY A 118 -0.37 9.32 -12.61
N ILE A 119 -1.26 9.44 -11.63
CA ILE A 119 -1.06 10.23 -10.40
C ILE A 119 -1.22 9.28 -9.20
N ALA A 120 -0.44 9.50 -8.16
CA ALA A 120 -0.59 8.82 -6.87
C ALA A 120 -1.03 9.88 -5.85
N ASP A 121 -2.33 10.07 -5.70
CA ASP A 121 -2.90 11.09 -4.82
C ASP A 121 -4.05 10.57 -3.94
N GLY A 122 -4.18 9.23 -3.84
CA GLY A 122 -5.24 8.59 -3.08
C GLY A 122 -6.61 8.64 -3.76
N THR A 123 -6.66 8.98 -5.05
CA THR A 123 -7.91 9.10 -5.82
C THR A 123 -7.87 8.22 -7.06
N PRO A 124 -8.18 6.92 -6.97
CA PRO A 124 -8.18 6.05 -8.12
C PRO A 124 -9.22 6.52 -9.16
N PRO A 125 -9.08 6.13 -10.44
CA PRO A 125 -10.00 6.55 -11.50
C PRO A 125 -11.47 6.24 -11.17
N LEU A 126 -12.26 7.27 -10.95
CA LEU A 126 -13.67 7.18 -10.56
C LEU A 126 -14.61 7.51 -11.72
N ALA A 127 -15.70 6.75 -11.87
CA ALA A 127 -16.68 6.97 -12.91
C ALA A 127 -17.67 8.08 -12.52
N GLY A 128 -17.49 9.27 -13.11
CA GLY A 128 -18.45 10.37 -13.03
C GLY A 128 -18.16 11.35 -11.87
N ARG A 129 -18.52 12.62 -12.16
CA ARG A 129 -18.23 13.76 -11.28
C ARG A 129 -18.79 13.62 -9.85
N ASN A 130 -19.97 13.04 -9.70
CA ASN A 130 -20.60 12.93 -8.37
C ASN A 130 -19.85 11.96 -7.48
N LYS A 131 -19.40 10.81 -8.03
CA LYS A 131 -18.57 9.85 -7.28
C LYS A 131 -17.23 10.47 -6.90
N TYR A 132 -16.62 11.20 -7.81
CA TYR A 132 -15.38 11.92 -7.53
C TYR A 132 -15.54 12.94 -6.39
N LEU A 133 -16.57 13.78 -6.41
CA LEU A 133 -16.80 14.77 -5.37
C LEU A 133 -17.11 14.14 -4.00
N ASP A 134 -17.86 13.05 -3.99
CA ASP A 134 -18.17 12.29 -2.78
C ASP A 134 -16.90 11.63 -2.20
N TRP A 135 -16.07 11.04 -3.07
CA TRP A 135 -14.77 10.48 -2.71
C TRP A 135 -13.88 11.55 -2.07
N VAL A 136 -13.55 12.61 -2.81
CA VAL A 136 -12.65 13.68 -2.36
C VAL A 136 -13.13 14.23 -1.02
N LYS A 137 -14.43 14.50 -0.87
CA LYS A 137 -14.97 15.01 0.39
C LYS A 137 -14.75 14.03 1.54
N THR A 138 -15.14 12.77 1.36
CA THR A 138 -15.07 11.76 2.42
C THR A 138 -13.63 11.44 2.79
N PHE A 139 -12.77 11.24 1.79
CA PHE A 139 -11.36 10.94 2.01
C PHE A 139 -10.63 12.09 2.69
N SER A 140 -10.84 13.33 2.23
CA SER A 140 -10.22 14.52 2.86
C SER A 140 -10.68 14.70 4.31
N ASP A 141 -11.99 14.54 4.59
CA ASP A 141 -12.53 14.67 5.95
C ASP A 141 -11.92 13.62 6.89
N GLU A 142 -11.82 12.35 6.46
CA GLU A 142 -11.29 11.27 7.29
C GLU A 142 -9.76 11.31 7.40
N TYR A 143 -9.04 11.67 6.34
CA TYR A 143 -7.59 11.89 6.37
C TYR A 143 -7.20 12.99 7.36
N LEU A 144 -7.89 14.15 7.31
CA LEU A 144 -7.62 15.26 8.24
C LEU A 144 -7.92 14.88 9.69
N LYS A 145 -8.92 14.03 9.95
CA LYS A 145 -9.18 13.49 11.28
C LYS A 145 -8.05 12.59 11.74
N LEU A 146 -7.63 11.63 10.90
CA LEU A 146 -6.49 10.74 11.20
C LEU A 146 -5.25 11.56 11.52
N LEU A 147 -4.89 12.51 10.65
CA LEU A 147 -3.75 13.39 10.84
C LEU A 147 -3.81 14.18 12.17
N ALA A 148 -5.00 14.68 12.54
CA ALA A 148 -5.20 15.41 13.78
C ALA A 148 -5.09 14.51 15.02
N ASP A 149 -5.53 13.25 14.94
CA ASP A 149 -5.46 12.30 16.04
C ASP A 149 -4.05 11.76 16.22
N VAL A 150 -3.34 11.44 15.15
CA VAL A 150 -1.92 11.05 15.18
C VAL A 150 -1.07 12.16 15.80
N LYS A 151 -1.25 13.43 15.39
CA LYS A 151 -0.54 14.58 15.99
C LYS A 151 -0.80 14.77 17.48
N LYS A 152 -1.94 14.28 17.98
CA LYS A 152 -2.31 14.34 19.41
C LYS A 152 -1.93 13.06 20.18
N GLY A 153 -1.29 12.09 19.52
CA GLY A 153 -0.94 10.80 20.10
C GLY A 153 -2.16 9.95 20.52
N ARG A 154 -3.30 10.12 19.82
CA ARG A 154 -4.51 9.35 20.10
C ARG A 154 -4.44 8.01 19.38
N GLN A 155 -5.10 7.02 20.00
CA GLN A 155 -5.30 5.74 19.32
C GLN A 155 -6.31 5.91 18.18
N THR A 156 -5.96 5.37 17.01
CA THR A 156 -6.75 5.44 15.79
C THR A 156 -7.24 4.05 15.38
N PHE A 157 -8.33 4.00 14.60
CA PHE A 157 -8.80 2.73 14.01
C PHE A 157 -7.92 2.33 12.83
N LEU A 158 -7.60 3.27 11.96
CA LEU A 158 -6.64 3.07 10.87
C LEU A 158 -5.21 3.15 11.43
N ASP A 159 -4.29 2.46 10.75
CA ASP A 159 -2.88 2.57 11.07
C ASP A 159 -2.42 4.04 10.92
N PRO A 160 -1.65 4.57 11.89
CA PRO A 160 -1.08 5.91 11.82
C PRO A 160 -0.24 6.18 10.56
N TYR A 161 0.29 5.15 9.92
CA TYR A 161 1.04 5.25 8.66
C TYR A 161 0.20 5.91 7.54
N GLY A 162 -1.11 5.69 7.52
CA GLY A 162 -2.03 6.37 6.61
C GLY A 162 -2.10 7.90 6.79
N ALA A 163 -1.46 8.48 7.81
CA ALA A 163 -1.33 9.94 7.97
C ALA A 163 -0.08 10.53 7.29
N THR A 164 0.71 9.71 6.60
CA THR A 164 1.92 10.13 5.88
C THR A 164 1.57 11.05 4.71
N ASP A 165 0.70 10.59 3.83
CA ASP A 165 0.12 11.33 2.70
C ASP A 165 -1.21 10.73 2.25
N GLU A 166 -1.84 11.31 1.24
CA GLU A 166 -3.16 10.90 0.73
C GLU A 166 -3.12 9.52 0.03
N ALA A 167 -2.02 9.17 -0.62
CA ALA A 167 -1.87 7.87 -1.28
C ALA A 167 -1.75 6.75 -0.24
N GLU A 168 -0.95 6.97 0.83
CA GLU A 168 -0.83 6.05 1.96
C GLU A 168 -2.16 5.92 2.72
N PHE A 169 -2.90 7.01 2.87
CA PHE A 169 -4.24 6.96 3.46
C PHE A 169 -5.17 6.04 2.67
N PHE A 170 -5.16 6.10 1.33
CA PHE A 170 -5.97 5.21 0.50
C PHE A 170 -5.53 3.75 0.64
N ALA A 171 -4.22 3.48 0.64
CA ALA A 171 -3.69 2.13 0.77
C ALA A 171 -4.08 1.52 2.13
N VAL A 172 -3.83 2.21 3.25
CA VAL A 172 -4.21 1.79 4.60
C VAL A 172 -5.73 1.64 4.75
N ALA A 173 -6.53 2.54 4.17
CA ALA A 173 -7.99 2.41 4.18
C ALA A 173 -8.45 1.18 3.40
N THR A 174 -7.77 0.82 2.31
CA THR A 174 -8.05 -0.40 1.54
C THR A 174 -7.73 -1.65 2.35
N GLU A 175 -6.59 -1.70 3.02
CA GLU A 175 -6.25 -2.81 3.91
C GLU A 175 -7.36 -3.04 4.96
N HIS A 176 -7.71 -2.01 5.70
CA HIS A 176 -8.76 -2.10 6.74
C HIS A 176 -10.14 -2.45 6.18
N PHE A 177 -10.47 -1.98 4.97
CA PHE A 177 -11.72 -2.32 4.31
C PHE A 177 -11.86 -3.82 4.04
N PHE A 178 -10.78 -4.48 3.63
CA PHE A 178 -10.80 -5.93 3.35
C PHE A 178 -10.49 -6.78 4.59
N CYS A 179 -9.60 -6.34 5.48
CA CYS A 179 -9.23 -7.08 6.67
C CYS A 179 -10.24 -6.91 7.83
N GLN A 180 -10.77 -5.70 8.02
CA GLN A 180 -11.65 -5.37 9.16
C GLN A 180 -12.97 -4.70 8.74
N PRO A 181 -13.73 -5.26 7.78
CA PRO A 181 -14.91 -4.60 7.19
C PRO A 181 -15.99 -4.24 8.22
N VAL A 182 -16.22 -5.11 9.21
CA VAL A 182 -17.22 -4.86 10.25
C VAL A 182 -16.78 -3.73 11.19
N GLY A 183 -15.51 -3.72 11.59
CA GLY A 183 -14.92 -2.66 12.39
C GLY A 183 -15.00 -1.32 11.67
N MET A 184 -14.55 -1.28 10.44
CA MET A 184 -14.58 -0.06 9.62
C MET A 184 -15.98 0.48 9.41
N LYS A 185 -16.93 -0.38 9.10
CA LYS A 185 -18.35 0.02 8.96
C LYS A 185 -18.93 0.66 10.20
N ASN A 186 -18.51 0.20 11.39
CA ASN A 186 -19.01 0.73 12.67
C ASN A 186 -18.33 2.05 13.06
N VAL A 187 -17.03 2.18 12.81
CA VAL A 187 -16.21 3.32 13.26
C VAL A 187 -16.15 4.43 12.21
N MET A 188 -16.08 4.06 10.93
CA MET A 188 -15.91 4.98 9.79
C MET A 188 -16.93 4.67 8.68
N PRO A 189 -18.25 4.79 8.94
CA PRO A 189 -19.31 4.32 8.03
C PRO A 189 -19.27 5.00 6.65
N GLU A 190 -18.92 6.28 6.58
CA GLU A 190 -18.86 7.01 5.31
C GLU A 190 -17.66 6.56 4.46
N LEU A 191 -16.49 6.38 5.08
CA LEU A 191 -15.32 5.83 4.38
C LEU A 191 -15.57 4.40 3.90
N TYR A 192 -16.18 3.56 4.76
CA TYR A 192 -16.61 2.21 4.35
C TYR A 192 -17.56 2.25 3.15
N ARG A 193 -18.52 3.18 3.13
CA ARG A 193 -19.49 3.32 2.05
C ARG A 193 -18.82 3.66 0.72
N VAL A 194 -17.94 4.66 0.68
CA VAL A 194 -17.27 5.05 -0.58
C VAL A 194 -16.33 3.98 -1.08
N LEU A 195 -15.60 3.27 -0.20
CA LEU A 195 -14.77 2.12 -0.57
C LEU A 195 -15.63 0.95 -1.08
N LYS A 196 -16.74 0.66 -0.42
CA LYS A 196 -17.71 -0.35 -0.86
C LYS A 196 -18.24 -0.03 -2.27
N ASP A 197 -18.58 1.24 -2.55
CA ASP A 197 -19.06 1.69 -3.84
C ASP A 197 -17.96 1.63 -4.91
N PHE A 198 -16.71 1.86 -4.54
CA PHE A 198 -15.56 1.74 -5.42
C PHE A 198 -15.24 0.29 -5.76
N TYR A 199 -15.11 -0.57 -4.74
CA TYR A 199 -14.78 -1.99 -4.91
C TYR A 199 -15.97 -2.85 -5.33
N HIS A 200 -17.20 -2.32 -5.33
CA HIS A 200 -18.46 -3.03 -5.64
C HIS A 200 -18.68 -4.29 -4.77
N GLN A 201 -18.38 -4.19 -3.48
CA GLN A 201 -18.49 -5.27 -2.50
C GLN A 201 -19.82 -5.24 -1.72
#